data_4719b81140af1dd263026a9915f71862
#
_entry.id   4719b81140af1dd263026a9915f71862
#
_cell.length_a   1.000
_cell.length_b   1.000
_cell.length_c   1.000
_cell.angle_alpha   90.00
_cell.angle_beta   90.00
_cell.angle_gamma   90.00
#
_symmetry.space_group_name_H-M   'P 1'
#
loop_
_entity.id
_entity.type
_entity.pdbx_description
1 polymer ?
#
loop_
_entity_poly.entity_id
_entity_poly.type
_entity_poly.pdbx_seq_one_letter_code
_entity_poly.pdbx_strand_id
1 'polypeptide(L)'
;TALGYDNDTYHDFDKYWPADIHMVGKEILRFHTIIWPAMLMALDLPLPTKVFGHGWLLLNGGKMSKSKGNVVDPVKLCDRYGVDAVRYFLLREVPFGNDGAFTNEALINRINTDLANDLGNLLSRSVAMCEKYFGGAVSANGQADALDDELKSLTAALPGKVDAAMDALDVPTALIAIFEVVQRANKYIDETAPWVLAKSEETKPRLEAVLYNLCDALRTVTVLMQAYLPNTAPKMAEQLGLSDLSYADLANHPAEYHVHKGEALFPRIDVKKEIEYLEAEDAKQKAAAEAAAAPKAEEKKEEAVAEITDHEPEISFDDFCKVELRVAEVRACENMKESKKLLHLTVFDGERERCILSGIAKWYKPEDLIGKKIAIVANLAPRPMMKGKYT
;
A
#
# COMPACT_ATOMS: atom_id res chain seq x y z
N THR A 1 1.54 -13.72 -19.29
CA THR A 1 2.54 -14.81 -19.31
C THR A 1 2.59 -15.53 -17.97
N ALA A 2 2.72 -14.82 -16.84
CA ALA A 2 2.80 -15.44 -15.50
C ALA A 2 1.53 -16.21 -15.08
N LEU A 3 0.37 -15.84 -15.62
CA LEU A 3 -0.90 -16.53 -15.38
C LEU A 3 -1.22 -17.60 -16.43
N GLY A 4 -0.40 -17.75 -17.46
CA GLY A 4 -0.61 -18.75 -18.50
C GLY A 4 -1.16 -18.20 -19.82
N TYR A 5 -1.26 -16.88 -20.01
CA TYR A 5 -1.61 -16.33 -21.31
C TYR A 5 -0.57 -16.71 -22.35
N ASP A 6 -1.03 -17.38 -23.42
CA ASP A 6 -0.22 -17.84 -24.55
C ASP A 6 1.00 -18.70 -24.13
N ASN A 7 0.81 -19.58 -23.13
CA ASN A 7 1.80 -20.60 -22.77
C ASN A 7 1.17 -21.81 -22.09
N ASP A 8 1.81 -22.96 -22.19
CA ASP A 8 1.34 -24.23 -21.65
C ASP A 8 1.84 -24.53 -20.22
N THR A 9 2.58 -23.61 -19.61
CA THR A 9 3.20 -23.83 -18.28
C THR A 9 2.24 -23.54 -17.14
N TYR A 10 1.38 -22.52 -17.31
CA TYR A 10 0.41 -22.07 -16.33
C TYR A 10 -0.98 -22.03 -16.94
N HIS A 11 -2.03 -22.30 -16.16
CA HIS A 11 -3.41 -22.41 -16.65
C HIS A 11 -4.41 -21.57 -15.86
N ASP A 12 -3.92 -20.56 -15.14
CA ASP A 12 -4.74 -19.72 -14.26
C ASP A 12 -5.25 -18.44 -14.95
N PHE A 13 -4.93 -18.22 -16.24
CA PHE A 13 -5.30 -16.98 -16.92
C PHE A 13 -6.81 -16.76 -16.91
N ASP A 14 -7.59 -17.73 -17.34
CA ASP A 14 -9.06 -17.62 -17.43
C ASP A 14 -9.74 -17.52 -16.05
N LYS A 15 -9.04 -17.93 -14.98
CA LYS A 15 -9.51 -17.79 -13.60
C LYS A 15 -9.33 -16.38 -13.05
N TYR A 16 -8.22 -15.71 -13.41
CA TYR A 16 -7.85 -14.43 -12.82
C TYR A 16 -7.99 -13.24 -13.79
N TRP A 17 -8.29 -13.51 -15.06
CA TRP A 17 -8.53 -12.49 -16.05
C TRP A 17 -9.95 -12.62 -16.65
N PRO A 18 -10.71 -11.52 -16.82
CA PRO A 18 -10.35 -10.13 -16.51
C PRO A 18 -10.26 -9.84 -15.03
N ALA A 19 -9.40 -8.89 -14.66
CA ALA A 19 -9.30 -8.42 -13.29
C ALA A 19 -10.57 -7.66 -12.90
N ASP A 20 -11.09 -7.92 -11.70
CA ASP A 20 -12.24 -7.21 -11.15
C ASP A 20 -11.89 -5.74 -10.89
N ILE A 21 -10.74 -5.50 -10.28
CA ILE A 21 -10.27 -4.16 -9.94
C ILE A 21 -8.76 -4.05 -10.20
N HIS A 22 -8.37 -3.00 -10.93
CA HIS A 22 -7.01 -2.49 -10.95
C HIS A 22 -6.89 -1.35 -9.94
N MET A 23 -6.28 -1.61 -8.78
CA MET A 23 -6.02 -0.60 -7.76
C MET A 23 -4.63 -0.04 -7.96
N VAL A 24 -4.54 1.24 -8.30
CA VAL A 24 -3.28 1.91 -8.69
C VAL A 24 -3.15 3.28 -8.04
N GLY A 25 -1.92 3.79 -7.91
CA GLY A 25 -1.70 5.17 -7.54
C GLY A 25 -2.18 6.13 -8.63
N LYS A 26 -2.69 7.30 -8.27
CA LYS A 26 -3.25 8.26 -9.22
C LYS A 26 -2.26 8.72 -10.30
N GLU A 27 -0.95 8.66 -10.04
CA GLU A 27 0.10 9.05 -10.97
C GLU A 27 0.22 8.14 -12.20
N ILE A 28 -0.20 6.86 -12.07
CA ILE A 28 -0.17 5.89 -13.17
C ILE A 28 -1.55 5.59 -13.74
N LEU A 29 -2.57 6.35 -13.33
CA LEU A 29 -3.95 6.15 -13.76
C LEU A 29 -4.08 6.19 -15.28
N ARG A 30 -3.39 7.14 -15.95
CA ARG A 30 -3.40 7.27 -17.42
C ARG A 30 -2.95 6.00 -18.14
N PHE A 31 -1.95 5.30 -17.60
CA PHE A 31 -1.47 4.04 -18.20
C PHE A 31 -2.51 2.94 -18.09
N HIS A 32 -3.24 2.88 -16.98
CA HIS A 32 -4.22 1.82 -16.70
C HIS A 32 -5.62 2.10 -17.27
N THR A 33 -5.94 3.36 -17.60
CA THR A 33 -7.25 3.71 -18.18
C THR A 33 -7.23 3.97 -19.67
N ILE A 34 -6.05 4.20 -20.29
CA ILE A 34 -5.92 4.49 -21.71
C ILE A 34 -4.99 3.49 -22.39
N ILE A 35 -3.72 3.43 -21.98
CA ILE A 35 -2.69 2.65 -22.67
C ILE A 35 -2.95 1.15 -22.55
N TRP A 36 -3.17 0.68 -21.32
CA TRP A 36 -3.42 -0.73 -21.05
C TRP A 36 -4.71 -1.25 -21.69
N PRO A 37 -5.87 -0.59 -21.61
CA PRO A 37 -7.05 -0.97 -22.38
C PRO A 37 -6.81 -1.02 -23.88
N ALA A 38 -6.09 -0.06 -24.46
CA ALA A 38 -5.77 -0.07 -25.88
C ALA A 38 -4.94 -1.30 -26.28
N MET A 39 -3.98 -1.71 -25.44
CA MET A 39 -3.20 -2.93 -25.66
C MET A 39 -4.07 -4.20 -25.59
N LEU A 40 -4.96 -4.27 -24.60
CA LEU A 40 -5.87 -5.41 -24.44
C LEU A 40 -6.84 -5.52 -25.63
N MET A 41 -7.40 -4.40 -26.07
CA MET A 41 -8.27 -4.35 -27.25
C MET A 41 -7.54 -4.79 -28.52
N ALA A 42 -6.27 -4.42 -28.68
CA ALA A 42 -5.46 -4.85 -29.82
C ALA A 42 -5.13 -6.35 -29.82
N LEU A 43 -5.25 -6.99 -28.64
CA LEU A 43 -5.05 -8.44 -28.45
C LEU A 43 -6.39 -9.21 -28.40
N ASP A 44 -7.53 -8.56 -28.63
CA ASP A 44 -8.87 -9.11 -28.45
C ASP A 44 -9.11 -9.73 -27.05
N LEU A 45 -8.48 -9.15 -26.01
CA LEU A 45 -8.63 -9.58 -24.64
C LEU A 45 -9.68 -8.72 -23.89
N PRO A 46 -10.44 -9.33 -22.95
CA PRO A 46 -11.40 -8.60 -22.14
C PRO A 46 -10.72 -7.53 -21.27
N LEU A 47 -11.43 -6.42 -21.05
CA LEU A 47 -10.93 -5.31 -20.22
C LEU A 47 -11.16 -5.59 -18.74
N PRO A 48 -10.35 -5.00 -17.83
CA PRO A 48 -10.63 -4.98 -16.39
C PRO A 48 -12.00 -4.35 -16.11
N THR A 49 -12.71 -4.85 -15.11
CA THR A 49 -14.05 -4.36 -14.75
C THR A 49 -14.00 -2.95 -14.18
N LYS A 50 -12.99 -2.66 -13.35
CA LYS A 50 -12.83 -1.36 -12.68
C LYS A 50 -11.35 -0.97 -12.59
N VAL A 51 -11.06 0.32 -12.78
CA VAL A 51 -9.76 0.90 -12.44
C VAL A 51 -9.99 1.94 -11.35
N PHE A 52 -9.32 1.80 -10.22
CA PHE A 52 -9.43 2.71 -9.09
C PHE A 52 -8.07 3.36 -8.79
N GLY A 53 -8.03 4.69 -8.85
CA GLY A 53 -6.84 5.49 -8.54
C GLY A 53 -6.88 6.01 -7.10
N HIS A 54 -6.00 5.51 -6.23
CA HIS A 54 -5.87 6.06 -4.88
C HIS A 54 -4.92 7.26 -4.83
N GLY A 55 -5.08 8.12 -3.81
CA GLY A 55 -4.25 9.28 -3.56
C GLY A 55 -2.84 8.95 -3.04
N TRP A 56 -2.05 9.98 -2.84
CA TRP A 56 -0.72 9.87 -2.23
C TRP A 56 -0.79 9.92 -0.71
N LEU A 57 0.16 9.26 -0.06
CA LEU A 57 0.47 9.51 1.34
C LEU A 57 1.51 10.62 1.40
N LEU A 58 1.13 11.75 1.99
CA LEU A 58 1.96 12.94 2.13
C LEU A 58 2.59 13.00 3.52
N LEU A 59 3.85 13.37 3.60
CA LEU A 59 4.54 13.65 4.86
C LEU A 59 4.79 15.15 4.97
N ASN A 60 4.31 15.77 6.06
CA ASN A 60 4.44 17.22 6.30
C ASN A 60 3.96 18.08 5.11
N GLY A 61 2.85 17.67 4.48
CA GLY A 61 2.26 18.38 3.33
C GLY A 61 3.02 18.23 2.01
N GLY A 62 4.07 17.39 1.96
CA GLY A 62 4.87 17.14 0.77
C GLY A 62 4.92 15.68 0.35
N LYS A 63 5.22 15.45 -0.94
CA LYS A 63 5.43 14.10 -1.46
C LYS A 63 6.70 13.49 -0.85
N MET A 64 6.61 12.22 -0.43
CA MET A 64 7.75 11.45 0.06
C MET A 64 8.80 11.28 -1.05
N SER A 65 10.07 11.47 -0.72
CA SER A 65 11.20 11.29 -1.64
C SER A 65 12.41 10.73 -0.92
N LYS A 66 12.98 9.65 -1.44
CA LYS A 66 14.22 9.06 -0.89
C LYS A 66 15.37 10.06 -0.90
N SER A 67 15.48 10.89 -1.94
CA SER A 67 16.54 11.91 -2.07
C SER A 67 16.41 13.05 -1.04
N LYS A 68 15.20 13.29 -0.51
CA LYS A 68 14.96 14.30 0.54
C LYS A 68 15.04 13.72 1.96
N GLY A 69 15.22 12.40 2.10
CA GLY A 69 15.24 11.73 3.40
C GLY A 69 13.93 11.81 4.19
N ASN A 70 12.80 12.14 3.53
CA ASN A 70 11.48 12.26 4.14
C ASN A 70 10.59 11.05 3.79
N VAL A 71 11.08 9.85 4.00
CA VAL A 71 10.33 8.62 3.73
C VAL A 71 10.02 7.92 5.04
N VAL A 72 8.76 7.60 5.26
CA VAL A 72 8.33 6.72 6.35
C VAL A 72 8.68 5.28 5.97
N ASP A 73 9.41 4.60 6.83
CA ASP A 73 9.74 3.18 6.65
C ASP A 73 8.63 2.32 7.28
N PRO A 74 7.76 1.68 6.47
CA PRO A 74 6.64 0.90 6.98
C PRO A 74 7.10 -0.34 7.76
N VAL A 75 8.29 -0.90 7.43
CA VAL A 75 8.81 -2.07 8.13
C VAL A 75 9.13 -1.71 9.58
N LYS A 76 9.85 -0.59 9.80
CA LYS A 76 10.16 -0.12 11.15
C LYS A 76 8.91 0.19 11.97
N LEU A 77 7.87 0.76 11.35
CA LEU A 77 6.60 1.00 12.01
C LEU A 77 5.91 -0.32 12.38
N CYS A 78 5.91 -1.29 11.48
CA CYS A 78 5.33 -2.61 11.73
C CYS A 78 6.09 -3.38 12.83
N ASP A 79 7.43 -3.32 12.84
CA ASP A 79 8.25 -3.94 13.90
C ASP A 79 7.97 -3.32 15.27
N ARG A 80 7.67 -2.00 15.32
CA ARG A 80 7.46 -1.28 16.56
C ARG A 80 6.03 -1.35 17.10
N TYR A 81 5.03 -1.19 16.23
CA TYR A 81 3.62 -1.09 16.62
C TYR A 81 2.80 -2.32 16.25
N GLY A 82 3.38 -3.24 15.50
CA GLY A 82 2.67 -4.37 14.90
C GLY A 82 2.02 -4.00 13.56
N VAL A 83 1.93 -5.00 12.69
CA VAL A 83 1.36 -4.86 11.33
C VAL A 83 -0.07 -4.32 11.39
N ASP A 84 -0.89 -4.82 12.30
CA ASP A 84 -2.32 -4.48 12.39
C ASP A 84 -2.54 -3.01 12.76
N ALA A 85 -1.73 -2.45 13.65
CA ALA A 85 -1.83 -1.03 14.03
C ALA A 85 -1.50 -0.10 12.84
N VAL A 86 -0.46 -0.43 12.08
CA VAL A 86 -0.08 0.33 10.88
C VAL A 86 -1.13 0.19 9.78
N ARG A 87 -1.64 -1.03 9.54
CA ARG A 87 -2.74 -1.28 8.60
C ARG A 87 -3.97 -0.47 8.97
N TYR A 88 -4.39 -0.54 10.23
CA TYR A 88 -5.56 0.20 10.71
C TYR A 88 -5.41 1.70 10.45
N PHE A 89 -4.27 2.29 10.84
CA PHE A 89 -4.01 3.70 10.61
C PHE A 89 -4.13 4.08 9.14
N LEU A 90 -3.46 3.35 8.25
CA LEU A 90 -3.47 3.65 6.82
C LEU A 90 -4.88 3.52 6.21
N LEU A 91 -5.61 2.46 6.58
CA LEU A 91 -6.95 2.19 6.06
C LEU A 91 -8.02 3.13 6.65
N ARG A 92 -7.77 3.67 7.85
CA ARG A 92 -8.72 4.54 8.55
C ARG A 92 -8.51 6.04 8.30
N GLU A 93 -7.23 6.45 8.23
CA GLU A 93 -6.87 7.87 8.17
C GLU A 93 -6.71 8.38 6.74
N VAL A 94 -6.31 7.51 5.82
CA VAL A 94 -6.07 7.88 4.42
C VAL A 94 -7.33 7.64 3.59
N PRO A 95 -8.06 8.69 3.17
CA PRO A 95 -9.24 8.53 2.33
C PRO A 95 -8.85 7.93 0.99
N PHE A 96 -9.58 6.89 0.54
CA PHE A 96 -9.41 6.36 -0.81
C PHE A 96 -9.84 7.42 -1.83
N GLY A 97 -9.01 7.63 -2.88
CA GLY A 97 -9.28 8.62 -3.93
C GLY A 97 -8.71 10.02 -3.64
N ASN A 98 -8.38 10.36 -2.41
CA ASN A 98 -7.77 11.62 -2.02
C ASN A 98 -6.38 11.41 -1.44
N ASP A 99 -5.59 12.49 -1.35
CA ASP A 99 -4.29 12.44 -0.68
C ASP A 99 -4.50 12.39 0.84
N GLY A 100 -3.74 11.53 1.51
CA GLY A 100 -3.73 11.41 2.96
C GLY A 100 -2.47 12.04 3.57
N ALA A 101 -2.59 12.58 4.77
CA ALA A 101 -1.45 13.10 5.52
C ALA A 101 -1.00 12.06 6.56
N PHE A 102 0.30 11.78 6.57
CA PHE A 102 0.94 11.00 7.63
C PHE A 102 1.62 11.94 8.62
N THR A 103 1.35 11.73 9.89
CA THR A 103 2.14 12.28 11.00
C THR A 103 2.31 11.20 12.06
N ASN A 104 3.46 11.21 12.74
CA ASN A 104 3.72 10.30 13.86
C ASN A 104 2.69 10.47 14.98
N GLU A 105 2.29 11.70 15.26
CA GLU A 105 1.29 12.01 16.26
C GLU A 105 -0.10 11.42 15.91
N ALA A 106 -0.53 11.54 14.66
CA ALA A 106 -1.79 10.95 14.20
C ALA A 106 -1.79 9.43 14.33
N LEU A 107 -0.68 8.77 13.97
CA LEU A 107 -0.52 7.33 14.14
C LEU A 107 -0.68 6.90 15.59
N ILE A 108 0.09 7.52 16.51
CA ILE A 108 0.07 7.16 17.93
C ILE A 108 -1.30 7.45 18.56
N ASN A 109 -1.89 8.60 18.25
CA ASN A 109 -3.21 8.96 18.75
C ASN A 109 -4.28 7.98 18.26
N ARG A 110 -4.23 7.56 17.01
CA ARG A 110 -5.17 6.58 16.45
C ARG A 110 -5.02 5.22 17.11
N ILE A 111 -3.78 4.76 17.34
CA ILE A 111 -3.52 3.51 18.10
C ILE A 111 -4.08 3.61 19.52
N ASN A 112 -3.81 4.69 20.23
CA ASN A 112 -4.25 4.86 21.61
C ASN A 112 -5.78 4.99 21.73
N THR A 113 -6.41 5.81 20.88
CA THR A 113 -7.83 6.11 20.98
C THR A 113 -8.67 4.94 20.49
N ASP A 114 -8.46 4.54 19.25
CA ASP A 114 -9.35 3.56 18.60
C ASP A 114 -8.99 2.13 19.03
N LEU A 115 -7.70 1.75 18.93
CA LEU A 115 -7.31 0.36 19.14
C LEU A 115 -7.14 0.00 20.63
N ALA A 116 -6.43 0.83 21.42
CA ALA A 116 -6.20 0.53 22.82
C ALA A 116 -7.40 0.88 23.70
N ASN A 117 -7.90 2.15 23.62
CA ASN A 117 -8.97 2.59 24.50
C ASN A 117 -10.36 2.11 24.07
N ASP A 118 -10.71 2.20 22.79
CA ASP A 118 -12.05 1.81 22.36
C ASP A 118 -12.15 0.28 22.24
N LEU A 119 -11.43 -0.34 21.28
CA LEU A 119 -11.57 -1.78 20.98
C LEU A 119 -10.96 -2.66 22.07
N GLY A 120 -9.69 -2.42 22.43
CA GLY A 120 -8.97 -3.25 23.38
C GLY A 120 -9.58 -3.21 24.79
N ASN A 121 -9.98 -2.02 25.25
CA ASN A 121 -10.64 -1.86 26.53
C ASN A 121 -12.04 -2.46 26.54
N LEU A 122 -12.83 -2.33 25.46
CA LEU A 122 -14.14 -2.97 25.36
C LEU A 122 -14.03 -4.48 25.52
N LEU A 123 -13.15 -5.15 24.75
CA LEU A 123 -12.94 -6.58 24.87
C LEU A 123 -12.50 -6.99 26.28
N SER A 124 -11.46 -6.35 26.79
CA SER A 124 -10.90 -6.68 28.10
C SER A 124 -11.90 -6.50 29.25
N ARG A 125 -12.69 -5.39 29.25
CA ARG A 125 -13.73 -5.16 30.26
C ARG A 125 -14.87 -6.19 30.16
N SER A 126 -15.34 -6.48 28.94
CA SER A 126 -16.44 -7.43 28.73
C SER A 126 -16.05 -8.82 29.17
N VAL A 127 -14.89 -9.32 28.73
CA VAL A 127 -14.38 -10.66 29.12
C VAL A 127 -14.16 -10.74 30.65
N ALA A 128 -13.51 -9.73 31.24
CA ALA A 128 -13.26 -9.70 32.69
C ALA A 128 -14.57 -9.73 33.52
N MET A 129 -15.62 -9.05 33.05
CA MET A 129 -16.93 -9.08 33.73
C MET A 129 -17.63 -10.43 33.55
N CYS A 130 -17.58 -11.06 32.37
CA CYS A 130 -18.12 -12.40 32.17
C CYS A 130 -17.42 -13.44 33.05
N GLU A 131 -16.10 -13.43 33.10
CA GLU A 131 -15.35 -14.32 34.01
C GLU A 131 -15.69 -14.08 35.48
N LYS A 132 -15.68 -12.83 35.89
CA LYS A 132 -15.91 -12.46 37.29
C LYS A 132 -17.31 -12.83 37.79
N TYR A 133 -18.35 -12.64 36.98
CA TYR A 133 -19.72 -12.75 37.42
C TYR A 133 -20.40 -14.08 37.02
N PHE A 134 -19.92 -14.71 35.94
CA PHE A 134 -20.50 -15.92 35.37
C PHE A 134 -19.48 -17.02 35.06
N GLY A 135 -18.24 -16.91 35.56
CA GLY A 135 -17.21 -17.91 35.30
C GLY A 135 -16.84 -18.06 33.81
N GLY A 136 -17.10 -17.01 33.02
CA GLY A 136 -16.80 -16.96 31.59
C GLY A 136 -17.94 -17.39 30.67
N ALA A 137 -19.05 -18.01 31.21
CA ALA A 137 -20.18 -18.49 30.41
C ALA A 137 -21.36 -17.52 30.51
N VAL A 138 -21.82 -16.96 29.39
CA VAL A 138 -23.00 -16.09 29.34
C VAL A 138 -23.97 -16.51 28.25
N SER A 139 -25.25 -16.61 28.57
CA SER A 139 -26.28 -17.15 27.69
C SER A 139 -27.26 -16.06 27.19
N ALA A 140 -27.94 -16.37 26.08
CA ALA A 140 -28.98 -15.52 25.50
C ALA A 140 -30.27 -15.44 26.35
N ASN A 141 -30.35 -16.20 27.47
CA ASN A 141 -31.55 -16.32 28.27
C ASN A 141 -31.76 -15.21 29.30
N GLY A 142 -30.90 -14.20 29.32
CA GLY A 142 -30.99 -13.07 30.22
C GLY A 142 -32.21 -12.17 30.00
N GLN A 143 -32.51 -11.32 30.97
CA GLN A 143 -33.61 -10.37 30.89
C GLN A 143 -33.30 -9.18 30.00
N ALA A 144 -34.04 -9.01 28.90
CA ALA A 144 -33.89 -7.88 27.98
C ALA A 144 -34.46 -6.57 28.59
N ASP A 145 -33.95 -5.45 28.06
CA ASP A 145 -34.39 -4.10 28.39
C ASP A 145 -34.31 -3.20 27.15
N ALA A 146 -35.08 -2.10 27.13
CA ALA A 146 -35.11 -1.15 26.01
C ALA A 146 -33.73 -0.52 25.70
N LEU A 147 -32.80 -0.44 26.67
CA LEU A 147 -31.41 0.00 26.43
C LEU A 147 -30.64 -0.92 25.49
N ASP A 148 -31.09 -2.17 25.33
CA ASP A 148 -30.43 -3.14 24.44
C ASP A 148 -30.66 -2.85 22.96
N ASP A 149 -31.83 -2.23 22.64
CA ASP A 149 -32.35 -2.14 21.28
C ASP A 149 -31.42 -1.34 20.35
N GLU A 150 -30.82 -0.26 20.85
CA GLU A 150 -29.91 0.54 20.06
C GLU A 150 -28.64 -0.23 19.69
N LEU A 151 -28.01 -0.91 20.67
CA LEU A 151 -26.80 -1.71 20.42
C LEU A 151 -27.10 -2.86 19.48
N LYS A 152 -28.21 -3.58 19.71
CA LYS A 152 -28.63 -4.70 18.85
C LYS A 152 -28.91 -4.24 17.42
N SER A 153 -29.64 -3.14 17.26
CA SER A 153 -29.97 -2.59 15.93
C SER A 153 -28.74 -2.14 15.16
N LEU A 154 -27.80 -1.46 15.84
CA LEU A 154 -26.53 -1.05 15.21
C LEU A 154 -25.70 -2.25 14.82
N THR A 155 -25.61 -3.26 15.70
CA THR A 155 -24.85 -4.51 15.45
C THR A 155 -25.44 -5.28 14.27
N ALA A 156 -26.76 -5.42 14.23
CA ALA A 156 -27.45 -6.12 13.14
C ALA A 156 -27.33 -5.42 11.78
N ALA A 157 -27.31 -4.09 11.77
CA ALA A 157 -27.14 -3.29 10.54
C ALA A 157 -25.67 -3.21 10.06
N LEU A 158 -24.71 -3.54 10.90
CA LEU A 158 -23.28 -3.32 10.64
C LEU A 158 -22.76 -4.07 9.40
N PRO A 159 -23.05 -5.37 9.19
CA PRO A 159 -22.55 -6.08 8.01
C PRO A 159 -22.94 -5.40 6.71
N GLY A 160 -24.24 -5.03 6.56
CA GLY A 160 -24.72 -4.34 5.35
C GLY A 160 -24.10 -2.96 5.14
N LYS A 161 -23.79 -2.22 6.22
CA LYS A 161 -23.07 -0.92 6.10
C LYS A 161 -21.62 -1.13 5.64
N VAL A 162 -20.95 -2.15 6.16
CA VAL A 162 -19.57 -2.51 5.77
C VAL A 162 -19.54 -2.95 4.32
N ASP A 163 -20.45 -3.82 3.89
CA ASP A 163 -20.54 -4.29 2.50
C ASP A 163 -20.75 -3.13 1.53
N ALA A 164 -21.71 -2.26 1.80
CA ALA A 164 -21.98 -1.09 0.95
C ALA A 164 -20.77 -0.15 0.82
N ALA A 165 -20.04 0.06 1.92
CA ALA A 165 -18.83 0.89 1.90
C ALA A 165 -17.68 0.19 1.14
N MET A 166 -17.51 -1.12 1.31
CA MET A 166 -16.47 -1.89 0.61
C MET A 166 -16.76 -2.00 -0.89
N ASP A 167 -18.01 -2.19 -1.30
CA ASP A 167 -18.41 -2.17 -2.72
C ASP A 167 -18.12 -0.82 -3.38
N ALA A 168 -18.25 0.27 -2.62
CA ALA A 168 -17.86 1.62 -3.04
C ALA A 168 -16.34 1.88 -2.96
N LEU A 169 -15.54 0.94 -2.44
CA LEU A 169 -14.12 1.08 -2.13
C LEU A 169 -13.85 2.20 -1.10
N ASP A 170 -14.80 2.49 -0.24
CA ASP A 170 -14.68 3.46 0.86
C ASP A 170 -14.34 2.75 2.18
N VAL A 171 -13.09 2.28 2.25
CA VAL A 171 -12.56 1.54 3.41
C VAL A 171 -12.64 2.33 4.72
N PRO A 172 -12.33 3.65 4.76
CA PRO A 172 -12.48 4.44 5.98
C PRO A 172 -13.91 4.44 6.52
N THR A 173 -14.93 4.57 5.65
CA THR A 173 -16.34 4.54 6.06
C THR A 173 -16.74 3.19 6.63
N ALA A 174 -16.25 2.07 6.07
CA ALA A 174 -16.45 0.74 6.64
C ALA A 174 -15.89 0.64 8.08
N LEU A 175 -14.67 1.12 8.29
CA LEU A 175 -14.05 1.15 9.63
C LEU A 175 -14.76 2.09 10.59
N ILE A 176 -15.26 3.25 10.13
CA ILE A 176 -16.09 4.14 10.95
C ILE A 176 -17.33 3.40 11.44
N ALA A 177 -18.05 2.71 10.57
CA ALA A 177 -19.25 1.97 10.94
C ALA A 177 -18.96 0.88 12.00
N ILE A 178 -17.82 0.17 11.87
CA ILE A 178 -17.40 -0.82 12.90
C ILE A 178 -17.15 -0.12 14.23
N PHE A 179 -16.44 1.01 14.25
CA PHE A 179 -16.13 1.72 15.48
C PHE A 179 -17.33 2.44 16.09
N GLU A 180 -18.37 2.78 15.32
CA GLU A 180 -19.66 3.21 15.87
C GLU A 180 -20.26 2.16 16.80
N VAL A 181 -20.21 0.87 16.43
CA VAL A 181 -20.68 -0.23 17.28
C VAL A 181 -19.79 -0.38 18.51
N VAL A 182 -18.45 -0.30 18.34
CA VAL A 182 -17.50 -0.38 19.48
C VAL A 182 -17.75 0.74 20.48
N GLN A 183 -17.91 1.97 20.02
CA GLN A 183 -18.20 3.12 20.88
C GLN A 183 -19.57 3.04 21.54
N ARG A 184 -20.59 2.57 20.80
CA ARG A 184 -21.93 2.33 21.36
C ARG A 184 -21.88 1.24 22.45
N ALA A 185 -21.12 0.17 22.25
CA ALA A 185 -20.93 -0.87 23.23
C ALA A 185 -20.22 -0.38 24.50
N ASN A 186 -19.18 0.45 24.36
CA ASN A 186 -18.56 1.09 25.53
C ASN A 186 -19.55 1.97 26.30
N LYS A 187 -20.33 2.82 25.59
CA LYS A 187 -21.36 3.63 26.22
C LYS A 187 -22.45 2.78 26.89
N TYR A 188 -22.84 1.65 26.28
CA TYR A 188 -23.80 0.71 26.85
C TYR A 188 -23.32 0.09 28.17
N ILE A 189 -22.03 -0.19 28.33
CA ILE A 189 -21.46 -0.61 29.60
C ILE A 189 -21.68 0.47 30.68
N ASP A 190 -21.46 1.73 30.34
CA ASP A 190 -21.58 2.83 31.31
C ASP A 190 -23.07 3.09 31.68
N GLU A 191 -23.99 3.01 30.72
CA GLU A 191 -25.43 3.18 30.90
C GLU A 191 -26.07 2.04 31.74
N THR A 192 -25.67 0.78 31.47
CA THR A 192 -26.21 -0.39 32.15
C THR A 192 -25.54 -0.66 33.49
N ALA A 193 -24.37 -0.07 33.72
CA ALA A 193 -23.60 -0.21 34.97
C ALA A 193 -23.53 -1.64 35.51
N PRO A 194 -22.92 -2.63 34.77
CA PRO A 194 -22.91 -4.04 35.15
C PRO A 194 -22.43 -4.33 36.57
N TRP A 195 -21.52 -3.50 37.10
CA TRP A 195 -21.03 -3.59 38.47
C TRP A 195 -22.09 -3.25 39.54
N VAL A 196 -23.15 -2.54 39.15
CA VAL A 196 -24.31 -2.30 40.04
C VAL A 196 -25.25 -3.48 39.97
N LEU A 197 -25.57 -3.98 38.77
CA LEU A 197 -26.40 -5.16 38.56
C LEU A 197 -25.85 -6.43 39.25
N ALA A 198 -24.51 -6.51 39.34
CA ALA A 198 -23.85 -7.64 40.04
C ALA A 198 -24.01 -7.68 41.57
N LYS A 199 -24.62 -6.65 42.16
CA LYS A 199 -24.78 -6.57 43.66
C LYS A 199 -25.97 -7.35 44.19
N SER A 200 -26.95 -7.73 43.35
CA SER A 200 -28.17 -8.46 43.74
C SER A 200 -28.42 -9.65 42.83
N GLU A 201 -28.81 -10.75 43.39
CA GLU A 201 -29.24 -11.95 42.63
C GLU A 201 -30.51 -11.68 41.79
N GLU A 202 -31.36 -10.74 42.20
CA GLU A 202 -32.56 -10.34 41.44
C GLU A 202 -32.23 -9.69 40.09
N THR A 203 -31.10 -8.94 40.04
CA THR A 203 -30.64 -8.25 38.83
C THR A 203 -29.67 -9.10 38.00
N LYS A 204 -29.30 -10.28 38.44
CA LYS A 204 -28.38 -11.18 37.77
C LYS A 204 -28.83 -11.60 36.36
N PRO A 205 -30.13 -11.91 36.10
CA PRO A 205 -30.60 -12.17 34.75
C PRO A 205 -30.44 -10.95 33.80
N ARG A 206 -30.60 -9.74 34.33
CA ARG A 206 -30.35 -8.54 33.57
C ARG A 206 -28.87 -8.35 33.25
N LEU A 207 -27.99 -8.60 34.21
CA LEU A 207 -26.53 -8.57 34.01
C LEU A 207 -26.10 -9.57 32.93
N GLU A 208 -26.67 -10.77 32.94
CA GLU A 208 -26.39 -11.81 31.93
C GLU A 208 -26.74 -11.31 30.52
N ALA A 209 -27.94 -10.72 30.31
CA ALA A 209 -28.34 -10.15 29.06
C ALA A 209 -27.37 -9.02 28.57
N VAL A 210 -26.94 -8.16 29.51
CA VAL A 210 -25.97 -7.10 29.18
C VAL A 210 -24.65 -7.67 28.67
N LEU A 211 -24.11 -8.66 29.38
CA LEU A 211 -22.81 -9.26 29.00
C LEU A 211 -22.93 -10.08 27.71
N TYR A 212 -24.04 -10.79 27.53
CA TYR A 212 -24.32 -11.51 26.28
C TYR A 212 -24.35 -10.53 25.07
N ASN A 213 -25.09 -9.41 25.20
CA ASN A 213 -25.17 -8.41 24.12
C ASN A 213 -23.81 -7.79 23.78
N LEU A 214 -22.93 -7.60 24.79
CA LEU A 214 -21.57 -7.14 24.56
C LEU A 214 -20.72 -8.19 23.83
N CYS A 215 -20.83 -9.47 24.20
CA CYS A 215 -20.14 -10.55 23.49
C CYS A 215 -20.62 -10.69 22.05
N ASP A 216 -21.92 -10.56 21.79
CA ASP A 216 -22.50 -10.66 20.46
C ASP A 216 -22.09 -9.48 19.55
N ALA A 217 -22.06 -8.26 20.08
CA ALA A 217 -21.53 -7.10 19.37
C ALA A 217 -20.02 -7.29 19.06
N LEU A 218 -19.24 -7.74 20.05
CA LEU A 218 -17.81 -8.03 19.86
C LEU A 218 -17.56 -9.16 18.86
N ARG A 219 -18.40 -10.20 18.81
CA ARG A 219 -18.33 -11.26 17.79
C ARG A 219 -18.48 -10.65 16.39
N THR A 220 -19.52 -9.86 16.18
CA THR A 220 -19.77 -9.22 14.88
C THR A 220 -18.60 -8.32 14.48
N VAL A 221 -18.10 -7.50 15.41
CA VAL A 221 -16.90 -6.66 15.19
C VAL A 221 -15.70 -7.53 14.86
N THR A 222 -15.46 -8.64 15.58
CA THR A 222 -14.31 -9.53 15.36
C THR A 222 -14.31 -10.12 13.96
N VAL A 223 -15.47 -10.63 13.51
CA VAL A 223 -15.61 -11.20 12.16
C VAL A 223 -15.30 -10.18 11.09
N LEU A 224 -15.83 -8.95 11.20
CA LEU A 224 -15.62 -7.90 10.22
C LEU A 224 -14.19 -7.35 10.26
N MET A 225 -13.55 -7.34 11.43
CA MET A 225 -12.18 -6.85 11.58
C MET A 225 -11.10 -7.76 10.99
N GLN A 226 -11.41 -9.01 10.63
CA GLN A 226 -10.44 -9.94 10.02
C GLN A 226 -9.76 -9.35 8.77
N ALA A 227 -10.52 -8.62 7.94
CA ALA A 227 -9.99 -7.99 6.73
C ALA A 227 -9.00 -6.86 7.03
N TYR A 228 -9.14 -6.19 8.16
CA TYR A 228 -8.36 -5.02 8.55
C TYR A 228 -7.23 -5.35 9.52
N LEU A 229 -7.51 -6.21 10.51
CA LEU A 229 -6.60 -6.61 11.59
C LEU A 229 -6.40 -8.14 11.59
N PRO A 230 -5.71 -8.70 10.59
CA PRO A 230 -5.61 -10.16 10.40
C PRO A 230 -4.92 -10.90 11.55
N ASN A 231 -4.05 -10.24 12.33
CA ASN A 231 -3.37 -10.85 13.47
C ASN A 231 -4.12 -10.64 14.80
N THR A 232 -4.96 -9.60 14.87
CA THR A 232 -5.70 -9.24 16.09
C THR A 232 -7.05 -9.93 16.15
N ALA A 233 -7.77 -10.05 15.04
CA ALA A 233 -9.08 -10.71 15.01
C ALA A 233 -9.04 -12.16 15.53
N PRO A 234 -8.05 -13.02 15.21
CA PRO A 234 -7.92 -14.33 15.83
C PRO A 234 -7.74 -14.29 17.36
N LYS A 235 -7.00 -13.32 17.90
CA LYS A 235 -6.82 -13.14 19.34
C LYS A 235 -8.11 -12.70 20.04
N MET A 236 -8.92 -11.86 19.37
CA MET A 236 -10.25 -11.51 19.83
C MET A 236 -11.18 -12.72 19.83
N ALA A 237 -11.16 -13.49 18.76
CA ALA A 237 -11.94 -14.73 18.62
C ALA A 237 -11.60 -15.73 19.73
N GLU A 238 -10.33 -15.94 19.99
CA GLU A 238 -9.85 -16.79 21.07
C GLU A 238 -10.44 -16.35 22.42
N GLN A 239 -10.32 -15.06 22.78
CA GLN A 239 -10.84 -14.55 24.04
C GLN A 239 -12.37 -14.63 24.15
N LEU A 240 -13.08 -14.56 23.03
CA LEU A 240 -14.55 -14.71 22.96
C LEU A 240 -15.01 -16.16 22.85
N GLY A 241 -14.08 -17.13 22.79
CA GLY A 241 -14.40 -18.56 22.61
C GLY A 241 -15.04 -18.88 21.27
N LEU A 242 -14.74 -18.12 20.22
CA LEU A 242 -15.28 -18.32 18.88
C LEU A 242 -14.45 -19.36 18.13
N SER A 243 -15.10 -20.39 17.63
CA SER A 243 -14.46 -21.43 16.81
C SER A 243 -14.51 -21.14 15.32
N ASP A 244 -15.44 -20.28 14.90
CA ASP A 244 -15.62 -19.87 13.50
C ASP A 244 -15.77 -18.36 13.38
N LEU A 245 -15.15 -17.81 12.36
CA LEU A 245 -15.19 -16.41 11.98
C LEU A 245 -15.79 -16.24 10.56
N SER A 246 -16.68 -17.16 10.17
CA SER A 246 -17.36 -17.09 8.88
C SER A 246 -18.26 -15.86 8.81
N TYR A 247 -18.09 -15.08 7.75
CA TYR A 247 -18.97 -13.94 7.46
C TYR A 247 -20.42 -14.40 7.19
N ALA A 248 -20.60 -15.57 6.57
CA ALA A 248 -21.91 -16.14 6.26
C ALA A 248 -22.74 -16.46 7.50
N ASP A 249 -22.08 -16.74 8.65
CA ASP A 249 -22.74 -17.11 9.89
C ASP A 249 -23.03 -15.92 10.82
N LEU A 250 -22.78 -14.70 10.39
CA LEU A 250 -23.03 -13.50 11.22
C LEU A 250 -24.48 -13.36 11.70
N ALA A 251 -25.45 -13.83 10.91
CA ALA A 251 -26.87 -13.83 11.30
C ALA A 251 -27.22 -14.89 12.34
N ASN A 252 -26.35 -15.90 12.56
CA ASN A 252 -26.57 -16.99 13.52
C ASN A 252 -25.92 -16.60 14.85
N HIS A 253 -26.75 -16.13 15.79
CA HIS A 253 -26.30 -15.78 17.14
C HIS A 253 -26.08 -17.01 17.98
N PRO A 254 -24.90 -17.23 18.61
CA PRO A 254 -24.68 -18.33 19.53
C PRO A 254 -25.65 -18.28 20.72
N ALA A 255 -26.15 -19.42 21.17
CA ALA A 255 -27.00 -19.48 22.37
C ALA A 255 -26.22 -19.09 23.65
N GLU A 256 -24.91 -19.30 23.65
CA GLU A 256 -24.02 -19.05 24.78
C GLU A 256 -22.61 -18.68 24.29
N TYR A 257 -21.93 -17.81 25.01
CA TYR A 257 -20.52 -17.49 24.84
C TYR A 257 -19.69 -18.04 26.00
N HIS A 258 -18.52 -18.63 25.68
CA HIS A 258 -17.54 -19.10 26.65
C HIS A 258 -16.25 -18.25 26.49
N VAL A 259 -16.19 -17.18 27.23
CA VAL A 259 -15.07 -16.24 27.12
C VAL A 259 -13.98 -16.55 28.14
N HIS A 260 -12.74 -16.19 27.78
CA HIS A 260 -11.61 -16.27 28.71
C HIS A 260 -10.64 -15.11 28.50
N LYS A 261 -10.01 -14.69 29.59
CA LYS A 261 -9.07 -13.59 29.55
C LYS A 261 -7.78 -13.97 28.81
N GLY A 262 -7.41 -13.16 27.83
CA GLY A 262 -6.14 -13.25 27.12
C GLY A 262 -5.24 -12.04 27.36
N GLU A 263 -4.22 -11.92 26.54
CA GLU A 263 -3.35 -10.74 26.54
C GLU A 263 -4.06 -9.49 26.02
N ALA A 264 -3.61 -8.32 26.47
CA ALA A 264 -4.09 -7.05 25.93
C ALA A 264 -3.77 -6.95 24.43
N LEU A 265 -4.78 -6.58 23.62
CA LEU A 265 -4.60 -6.51 22.16
C LEU A 265 -3.59 -5.46 21.74
N PHE A 266 -3.70 -4.27 22.33
CA PHE A 266 -2.85 -3.13 22.04
C PHE A 266 -2.40 -2.47 23.32
N PRO A 267 -1.08 -2.35 23.58
CA PRO A 267 -0.57 -1.59 24.72
C PRO A 267 -0.79 -0.10 24.49
N ARG A 268 -1.08 0.63 25.58
CA ARG A 268 -1.16 2.09 25.52
C ARG A 268 0.23 2.69 25.37
N ILE A 269 0.40 3.61 24.44
CA ILE A 269 1.66 4.26 24.12
C ILE A 269 1.72 5.63 24.82
N ASP A 270 2.84 5.96 25.48
CA ASP A 270 3.11 7.30 25.99
C ASP A 270 3.44 8.23 24.82
N VAL A 271 2.48 9.08 24.45
CA VAL A 271 2.55 9.93 23.24
C VAL A 271 3.82 10.77 23.22
N LYS A 272 4.15 11.41 24.36
CA LYS A 272 5.28 12.34 24.42
C LYS A 272 6.61 11.64 24.21
N LYS A 273 6.85 10.56 24.95
CA LYS A 273 8.09 9.77 24.83
C LYS A 273 8.23 9.14 23.43
N GLU A 274 7.12 8.74 22.86
CA GLU A 274 7.11 8.10 21.56
C GLU A 274 7.40 9.08 20.43
N ILE A 275 6.85 10.29 20.49
CA ILE A 275 7.15 11.35 19.51
C ILE A 275 8.63 11.73 19.60
N GLU A 276 9.17 11.95 20.81
CA GLU A 276 10.60 12.23 21.00
C GLU A 276 11.50 11.14 20.41
N TYR A 277 11.11 9.87 20.58
CA TYR A 277 11.84 8.74 19.98
C TYR A 277 11.79 8.76 18.45
N LEU A 278 10.59 8.93 17.84
CA LEU A 278 10.43 8.93 16.39
C LEU A 278 11.14 10.11 15.72
N GLU A 279 11.09 11.30 16.33
CA GLU A 279 11.82 12.47 15.85
C GLU A 279 13.34 12.25 15.89
N ALA A 280 13.86 11.59 16.94
CA ALA A 280 15.27 11.22 17.00
C ALA A 280 15.67 10.18 15.94
N GLU A 281 14.79 9.23 15.64
CA GLU A 281 15.04 8.24 14.55
C GLU A 281 14.98 8.89 13.16
N ASP A 282 14.00 9.79 12.93
CA ASP A 282 13.91 10.56 11.68
C ASP A 282 15.14 11.44 11.47
N ALA A 283 15.66 12.07 12.51
CA ALA A 283 16.90 12.85 12.46
C ALA A 283 18.11 11.98 12.11
N LYS A 284 18.23 10.78 12.69
CA LYS A 284 19.28 9.82 12.34
C LYS A 284 19.19 9.36 10.88
N GLN A 285 17.97 9.10 10.38
CA GLN A 285 17.76 8.71 8.99
C GLN A 285 18.16 9.82 8.03
N LYS A 286 17.78 11.07 8.31
CA LYS A 286 18.19 12.24 7.51
C LYS A 286 19.70 12.39 7.49
N ALA A 287 20.35 12.33 8.65
CA ALA A 287 21.82 12.40 8.73
C ALA A 287 22.51 11.25 7.97
N ALA A 288 21.95 10.04 8.02
CA ALA A 288 22.47 8.89 7.28
C ALA A 288 22.25 9.05 5.76
N ALA A 289 21.11 9.59 5.33
CA ALA A 289 20.83 9.88 3.93
C ALA A 289 21.73 11.00 3.38
N GLU A 290 21.97 12.05 4.15
CA GLU A 290 22.91 13.13 3.82
C GLU A 290 24.37 12.62 3.77
N ALA A 291 24.78 11.76 4.70
CA ALA A 291 26.09 11.12 4.69
C ALA A 291 26.26 10.14 3.49
N ALA A 292 25.18 9.48 3.08
CA ALA A 292 25.18 8.60 1.90
C ALA A 292 25.13 9.40 0.58
N ALA A 293 24.56 10.61 0.60
CA ALA A 293 24.51 11.54 -0.51
C ALA A 293 25.76 12.43 -0.59
N ALA A 294 26.54 12.55 0.50
CA ALA A 294 27.85 13.16 0.45
C ALA A 294 28.74 12.32 -0.50
N PRO A 295 29.48 12.95 -1.42
CA PRO A 295 30.34 12.20 -2.31
C PRO A 295 31.31 11.40 -1.45
N LYS A 296 31.16 10.06 -1.47
CA LYS A 296 32.15 9.16 -0.90
C LYS A 296 33.47 9.52 -1.59
N ALA A 297 34.42 10.05 -0.84
CA ALA A 297 35.81 9.97 -1.23
C ALA A 297 36.09 8.47 -1.35
N GLU A 298 36.01 7.95 -2.58
CA GLU A 298 36.41 6.57 -2.87
C GLU A 298 37.90 6.46 -2.58
N GLU A 299 38.23 5.65 -1.59
CA GLU A 299 39.52 4.96 -1.60
C GLU A 299 39.54 4.10 -2.86
N LYS A 300 40.09 4.68 -3.92
CA LYS A 300 40.34 3.98 -5.18
C LYS A 300 41.35 2.85 -4.91
N LYS A 301 40.88 1.60 -5.00
CA LYS A 301 41.75 0.57 -5.55
C LYS A 301 41.91 0.89 -7.02
N GLU A 302 43.12 1.28 -7.39
CA GLU A 302 43.54 1.54 -8.76
C GLU A 302 43.35 0.28 -9.62
N GLU A 303 42.25 0.23 -10.38
CA GLU A 303 42.28 -0.38 -11.69
C GLU A 303 42.12 0.79 -12.67
N ALA A 304 43.15 1.01 -13.47
CA ALA A 304 43.31 2.12 -14.38
C ALA A 304 42.12 2.20 -15.39
N VAL A 305 41.11 2.99 -15.06
CA VAL A 305 40.15 3.53 -16.02
C VAL A 305 40.66 4.93 -16.38
N ALA A 306 40.95 5.16 -17.66
CA ALA A 306 41.42 6.44 -18.16
C ALA A 306 40.49 7.57 -17.68
N GLU A 307 41.04 8.54 -16.95
CA GLU A 307 40.37 9.78 -16.58
C GLU A 307 39.82 10.46 -17.83
N ILE A 308 38.50 10.63 -17.90
CA ILE A 308 37.87 11.58 -18.80
C ILE A 308 37.98 12.95 -18.10
N THR A 309 39.03 13.66 -18.38
CA THR A 309 39.35 14.94 -17.74
C THR A 309 38.77 16.16 -18.47
N ASP A 310 37.95 15.96 -19.51
CA ASP A 310 37.31 17.05 -20.26
C ASP A 310 35.80 16.82 -20.31
N HIS A 311 35.07 17.49 -19.42
CA HIS A 311 33.64 17.66 -19.54
C HIS A 311 33.35 18.90 -20.36
N GLU A 312 32.56 18.76 -21.43
CA GLU A 312 32.00 19.89 -22.13
C GLU A 312 31.12 20.72 -21.18
N PRO A 313 31.06 22.07 -21.37
CA PRO A 313 30.24 22.92 -20.52
C PRO A 313 28.76 22.52 -20.57
N GLU A 314 28.06 22.73 -19.45
CA GLU A 314 26.61 22.46 -19.36
C GLU A 314 25.87 23.31 -20.42
N ILE A 315 24.92 22.67 -21.10
CA ILE A 315 24.01 23.30 -22.06
C ILE A 315 22.67 23.61 -21.43
N SER A 316 22.02 24.68 -21.86
CA SER A 316 20.68 25.03 -21.44
C SER A 316 19.64 24.05 -22.02
N PHE A 317 18.45 23.98 -21.41
CA PHE A 317 17.32 23.23 -21.97
C PHE A 317 16.96 23.73 -23.39
N ASP A 318 17.05 25.02 -23.64
CA ASP A 318 16.80 25.62 -24.97
C ASP A 318 17.83 25.15 -25.99
N ASP A 319 19.08 24.92 -25.58
CA ASP A 319 20.09 24.34 -26.47
C ASP A 319 19.83 22.87 -26.75
N PHE A 320 19.38 22.13 -25.77
CA PHE A 320 18.94 20.72 -25.97
C PHE A 320 17.74 20.64 -26.92
N CYS A 321 16.79 21.56 -26.81
CA CYS A 321 15.60 21.59 -27.68
C CYS A 321 15.95 21.92 -29.17
N LYS A 322 17.14 22.42 -29.45
CA LYS A 322 17.62 22.60 -30.82
C LYS A 322 18.11 21.32 -31.48
N VAL A 323 18.30 20.24 -30.69
CA VAL A 323 18.75 18.94 -31.20
C VAL A 323 17.59 18.20 -31.80
N GLU A 324 17.66 17.85 -33.09
CA GLU A 324 16.66 17.04 -33.77
C GLU A 324 17.07 15.57 -33.77
N LEU A 325 16.35 14.73 -33.01
CA LEU A 325 16.55 13.31 -33.01
C LEU A 325 15.59 12.63 -33.99
N ARG A 326 16.12 11.77 -34.88
CA ARG A 326 15.33 10.94 -35.81
C ARG A 326 15.68 9.47 -35.67
N VAL A 327 14.73 8.61 -36.00
CA VAL A 327 14.98 7.18 -36.17
C VAL A 327 15.39 6.93 -37.63
N ALA A 328 16.53 6.30 -37.84
CA ALA A 328 17.02 5.97 -39.18
C ALA A 328 17.31 4.47 -39.29
N GLU A 329 17.06 3.91 -40.45
CA GLU A 329 17.36 2.52 -40.81
C GLU A 329 18.75 2.41 -41.40
N VAL A 330 19.56 1.50 -40.86
CA VAL A 330 20.90 1.21 -41.42
C VAL A 330 20.77 0.37 -42.68
N ARG A 331 21.04 0.95 -43.84
CA ARG A 331 20.98 0.28 -45.13
C ARG A 331 22.28 -0.40 -45.51
N ALA A 332 23.39 0.18 -45.12
CA ALA A 332 24.71 -0.40 -45.31
C ALA A 332 25.63 -0.05 -44.15
N CYS A 333 26.54 -0.95 -43.85
CA CYS A 333 27.57 -0.72 -42.82
C CYS A 333 28.84 -1.44 -43.26
N GLU A 334 30.01 -0.77 -43.18
CA GLU A 334 31.29 -1.35 -43.52
C GLU A 334 32.42 -0.90 -42.59
N ASN A 335 33.48 -1.70 -42.49
CA ASN A 335 34.67 -1.34 -41.76
C ASN A 335 35.50 -0.30 -42.55
N MET A 336 35.99 0.69 -41.88
CA MET A 336 36.87 1.65 -42.53
C MET A 336 38.29 1.16 -42.64
N LYS A 337 38.91 1.27 -43.84
CA LYS A 337 40.31 0.85 -44.10
C LYS A 337 41.29 1.72 -43.29
N GLU A 338 40.94 3.01 -43.10
CA GLU A 338 41.79 3.99 -42.47
C GLU A 338 41.65 4.05 -40.93
N SER A 339 40.67 3.35 -40.34
CA SER A 339 40.43 3.35 -38.89
C SER A 339 39.83 2.05 -38.38
N LYS A 340 40.51 1.45 -37.39
CA LYS A 340 39.99 0.26 -36.68
C LYS A 340 38.87 0.57 -35.67
N LYS A 341 38.60 1.87 -35.42
CA LYS A 341 37.62 2.29 -34.41
C LYS A 341 36.29 2.74 -35.01
N LEU A 342 36.25 3.07 -36.28
CA LEU A 342 35.11 3.65 -36.96
C LEU A 342 34.43 2.67 -37.89
N LEU A 343 33.10 2.66 -37.86
CA LEU A 343 32.25 2.09 -38.90
C LEU A 343 31.67 3.17 -39.78
N HIS A 344 31.59 2.92 -41.08
CA HIS A 344 30.91 3.73 -42.05
C HIS A 344 29.50 3.19 -42.26
N LEU A 345 28.51 4.01 -41.87
CA LEU A 345 27.09 3.62 -41.97
C LEU A 345 26.42 4.49 -43.05
N THR A 346 25.64 3.85 -43.90
CA THR A 346 24.65 4.52 -44.74
C THR A 346 23.28 4.27 -44.10
N VAL A 347 22.64 5.37 -43.66
CA VAL A 347 21.35 5.28 -42.98
C VAL A 347 20.29 6.08 -43.72
N PHE A 348 19.02 5.62 -43.66
CA PHE A 348 17.87 6.32 -44.23
C PHE A 348 16.97 6.82 -43.11
N ASP A 349 16.75 8.13 -43.03
CA ASP A 349 16.02 8.79 -41.93
C ASP A 349 14.55 9.06 -42.23
N GLY A 350 14.02 8.44 -43.27
CA GLY A 350 12.65 8.66 -43.75
C GLY A 350 12.55 9.71 -44.86
N GLU A 351 13.53 10.61 -45.01
CA GLU A 351 13.58 11.66 -46.03
C GLU A 351 14.72 11.42 -47.01
N ARG A 352 15.93 11.12 -46.50
CA ARG A 352 17.14 11.00 -47.31
C ARG A 352 18.11 9.99 -46.71
N GLU A 353 19.07 9.58 -47.56
CA GLU A 353 20.23 8.81 -47.12
C GLU A 353 21.28 9.76 -46.51
N ARG A 354 21.87 9.28 -45.42
CA ARG A 354 22.94 9.98 -44.69
C ARG A 354 24.15 9.08 -44.54
N CYS A 355 25.34 9.63 -44.68
CA CYS A 355 26.57 8.96 -44.34
C CYS A 355 26.95 9.31 -42.86
N ILE A 356 27.19 8.31 -42.03
CA ILE A 356 27.58 8.52 -40.64
C ILE A 356 28.84 7.70 -40.34
N LEU A 357 29.87 8.36 -39.81
CA LEU A 357 31.05 7.69 -39.27
C LEU A 357 30.90 7.60 -37.76
N SER A 358 30.81 6.36 -37.25
CA SER A 358 30.59 6.14 -35.83
C SER A 358 31.71 5.31 -35.20
N GLY A 359 32.14 5.71 -34.00
CA GLY A 359 33.24 5.10 -33.24
C GLY A 359 32.87 3.78 -32.52
N ILE A 360 31.95 3.00 -33.09
CA ILE A 360 31.35 1.82 -32.44
C ILE A 360 31.92 0.48 -32.91
N ALA A 361 32.96 0.47 -33.73
CA ALA A 361 33.58 -0.76 -34.27
C ALA A 361 34.16 -1.72 -33.17
N LYS A 362 34.34 -1.23 -31.95
CA LYS A 362 34.76 -2.06 -30.81
C LYS A 362 33.62 -2.95 -30.30
N TRP A 363 32.37 -2.52 -30.45
CA TRP A 363 31.18 -3.15 -29.84
C TRP A 363 30.25 -3.82 -30.83
N TYR A 364 30.28 -3.39 -32.13
CA TYR A 364 29.38 -3.89 -33.17
C TYR A 364 30.18 -4.25 -34.42
N LYS A 365 29.75 -5.33 -35.07
CA LYS A 365 30.23 -5.67 -36.41
C LYS A 365 29.26 -5.09 -37.45
N PRO A 366 29.72 -4.81 -38.69
CA PRO A 366 28.86 -4.30 -39.76
C PRO A 366 27.57 -5.09 -39.96
N GLU A 367 27.67 -6.42 -39.96
CA GLU A 367 26.56 -7.36 -40.18
C GLU A 367 25.50 -7.27 -39.07
N ASP A 368 25.87 -6.86 -37.85
CA ASP A 368 24.95 -6.73 -36.70
C ASP A 368 24.06 -5.49 -36.82
N LEU A 369 24.42 -4.51 -37.64
CA LEU A 369 23.76 -3.22 -37.72
C LEU A 369 22.87 -3.08 -38.96
N ILE A 370 23.15 -3.76 -40.03
CA ILE A 370 22.37 -3.68 -41.30
C ILE A 370 20.91 -4.08 -41.01
N GLY A 371 19.96 -3.27 -41.47
CA GLY A 371 18.52 -3.46 -41.28
C GLY A 371 18.01 -3.01 -39.90
N LYS A 372 18.88 -2.62 -38.96
CA LYS A 372 18.44 -2.09 -37.67
C LYS A 372 18.07 -0.63 -37.73
N LYS A 373 17.14 -0.23 -36.84
CA LYS A 373 16.78 1.17 -36.62
C LYS A 373 17.63 1.74 -35.48
N ILE A 374 18.22 2.89 -35.73
CA ILE A 374 19.07 3.62 -34.77
C ILE A 374 18.57 5.06 -34.60
N ALA A 375 18.82 5.65 -33.44
CA ALA A 375 18.59 7.08 -33.24
C ALA A 375 19.80 7.87 -33.76
N ILE A 376 19.54 8.93 -34.50
CA ILE A 376 20.56 9.84 -35.00
C ILE A 376 20.23 11.29 -34.65
N VAL A 377 21.26 12.16 -34.53
CA VAL A 377 21.08 13.58 -34.50
C VAL A 377 21.01 14.09 -35.95
N ALA A 378 19.81 14.50 -36.39
CA ALA A 378 19.52 14.75 -37.79
C ALA A 378 19.95 16.13 -38.26
N ASN A 379 20.06 17.12 -37.37
CA ASN A 379 20.42 18.52 -37.67
C ASN A 379 21.87 18.88 -37.31
N LEU A 380 22.72 17.88 -37.11
CA LEU A 380 24.16 18.15 -36.93
C LEU A 380 24.78 18.60 -38.24
N ALA A 381 25.52 19.69 -38.18
CA ALA A 381 26.22 20.18 -39.37
C ALA A 381 27.27 19.18 -39.87
N PRO A 382 27.39 18.96 -41.18
CA PRO A 382 28.39 18.05 -41.73
C PRO A 382 29.81 18.50 -41.31
N ARG A 383 30.60 17.56 -40.80
CA ARG A 383 31.98 17.81 -40.39
C ARG A 383 32.92 17.00 -41.27
N PRO A 384 33.87 17.65 -41.97
CA PRO A 384 34.85 16.91 -42.73
C PRO A 384 35.71 16.01 -41.86
N MET A 385 35.74 14.73 -42.15
CA MET A 385 36.54 13.73 -41.44
C MET A 385 37.56 13.10 -42.40
N MET A 386 38.61 12.51 -41.85
CA MET A 386 39.65 11.81 -42.61
C MET A 386 40.25 12.66 -43.76
N LYS A 387 40.73 13.90 -43.44
CA LYS A 387 41.31 14.85 -44.42
C LYS A 387 40.32 15.25 -45.53
N GLY A 388 39.03 15.36 -45.19
CA GLY A 388 37.99 15.79 -46.14
C GLY A 388 37.45 14.70 -47.05
N LYS A 389 37.76 13.44 -46.79
CA LYS A 389 37.32 12.29 -47.62
C LYS A 389 35.87 11.90 -47.33
N TYR A 390 35.36 12.28 -46.16
CA TYR A 390 33.99 12.09 -45.71
C TYR A 390 33.45 13.35 -45.07
N THR A 391 32.18 13.64 -45.32
CA THR A 391 31.46 14.79 -44.76
C THR A 391 30.13 14.38 -44.17
#